data_a813e9efbc3b273458788629cc2fa313
#
_entry.id   a813e9efbc3b273458788629cc2fa313
#
_cell.length_a   1.000
_cell.length_b   1.000
_cell.length_c   1.000
_cell.angle_alpha   90.00
_cell.angle_beta   90.00
_cell.angle_gamma   90.00
#
_symmetry.space_group_name_H-M   'P 1'
#
loop_
_entity.id
_entity.type
_entity.pdbx_description
1 polymer ?
#
loop_
_entity_poly.entity_id
_entity_poly.type
_entity_poly.pdbx_seq_one_letter_code
_entity_poly.pdbx_strand_id
1 'polypeptide(L)'
;MYEYLKKLDFKPNTVLDLGAWNGIWTREVKEFWPNAHYTCIEAGEKHRQRLRLCADKIYIAVLGNENKEVEMHLRQIRKGPDVTKVTYTKGSNIFGSAPKFPAYSSEVRKMATLESLVGEEASYDFIKQDVQGAELLVMQGSPEIFKRAKYVLNEVNIEKDPNHPVIPSIKEMDLYMKTLGFNNGEIID
;
A
#
# COMPACT_ATOMS: atom_id res chain seq x y z
N MET A 1 3.99 12.08 13.81
CA MET A 1 3.68 10.99 12.88
C MET A 1 4.86 10.03 12.66
N TYR A 2 6.12 10.46 12.47
CA TYR A 2 7.26 9.55 12.19
C TYR A 2 8.26 9.43 13.34
N GLU A 3 7.81 9.64 14.59
CA GLU A 3 8.67 9.50 15.78
C GLU A 3 9.22 8.07 15.93
N TYR A 4 8.50 7.07 15.43
CA TYR A 4 8.96 5.69 15.44
C TYR A 4 10.20 5.49 14.55
N LEU A 5 10.30 6.18 13.40
CA LEU A 5 11.47 6.07 12.52
C LEU A 5 12.75 6.59 13.19
N LYS A 6 12.62 7.59 14.07
CA LYS A 6 13.74 8.12 14.84
C LYS A 6 14.25 7.12 15.89
N LYS A 7 13.36 6.24 16.38
CA LYS A 7 13.69 5.22 17.38
C LYS A 7 14.34 3.99 16.75
N LEU A 8 14.18 3.80 15.44
CA LEU A 8 14.83 2.70 14.73
C LEU A 8 16.32 3.04 14.56
N ASP A 9 17.21 2.32 15.24
CA ASP A 9 18.66 2.33 14.95
C ASP A 9 18.91 1.56 13.66
N PHE A 10 18.33 2.07 12.57
CA PHE A 10 18.29 1.40 11.28
C PHE A 10 18.25 2.44 10.14
N LYS A 11 19.10 2.22 9.14
CA LYS A 11 19.12 3.02 7.92
C LYS A 11 18.97 2.10 6.73
N PRO A 12 17.81 2.09 6.07
CA PRO A 12 17.58 1.27 4.89
C PRO A 12 18.39 1.79 3.70
N ASN A 13 18.88 0.88 2.86
CA ASN A 13 19.38 1.23 1.54
C ASN A 13 18.25 1.26 0.51
N THR A 14 17.20 0.46 0.73
CA THR A 14 16.06 0.31 -0.18
C THR A 14 14.74 0.38 0.57
N VAL A 15 13.83 1.21 0.05
CA VAL A 15 12.49 1.43 0.60
C VAL A 15 11.45 1.17 -0.48
N LEU A 16 10.43 0.38 -0.15
CA LEU A 16 9.29 0.10 -1.00
C LEU A 16 8.02 0.70 -0.39
N ASP A 17 7.37 1.60 -1.12
CA ASP A 17 6.10 2.23 -0.74
C ASP A 17 4.97 1.67 -1.62
N LEU A 18 4.17 0.76 -1.05
CA LEU A 18 3.01 0.15 -1.68
C LEU A 18 1.76 0.95 -1.33
N GLY A 19 1.04 1.42 -2.36
CA GLY A 19 -0.03 2.39 -2.21
C GLY A 19 0.51 3.79 -1.95
N ALA A 20 1.49 4.21 -2.74
CA ALA A 20 2.23 5.46 -2.52
C ALA A 20 1.40 6.72 -2.73
N TRP A 21 0.19 6.60 -3.32
CA TRP A 21 -0.70 7.71 -3.63
C TRP A 21 0.03 8.85 -4.34
N ASN A 22 0.08 10.05 -3.74
CA ASN A 22 0.78 11.21 -4.31
C ASN A 22 2.22 11.38 -3.79
N GLY A 23 2.77 10.38 -3.10
CA GLY A 23 4.13 10.35 -2.58
C GLY A 23 4.38 11.22 -1.35
N ILE A 24 3.33 11.58 -0.59
CA ILE A 24 3.53 12.37 0.65
C ILE A 24 4.38 11.59 1.62
N TRP A 25 4.02 10.35 1.93
CA TRP A 25 4.77 9.52 2.87
C TRP A 25 6.23 9.36 2.42
N THR A 26 6.45 9.00 1.15
CA THR A 26 7.81 8.85 0.61
C THR A 26 8.65 10.11 0.77
N ARG A 27 8.10 11.32 0.50
CA ARG A 27 8.83 12.58 0.67
C ARG A 27 9.22 12.85 2.10
N GLU A 28 8.30 12.63 3.03
CA GLU A 28 8.53 12.86 4.45
C GLU A 28 9.55 11.88 5.03
N VAL A 29 9.49 10.61 4.62
CA VAL A 29 10.45 9.58 5.06
C VAL A 29 11.84 9.80 4.45
N LYS A 30 11.93 10.40 3.27
CA LYS A 30 13.19 10.79 2.65
C LYS A 30 14.00 11.79 3.48
N GLU A 31 13.37 12.56 4.37
CA GLU A 31 14.06 13.44 5.31
C GLU A 31 14.86 12.66 6.36
N PHE A 32 14.41 11.44 6.71
CA PHE A 32 15.10 10.55 7.65
C PHE A 32 16.16 9.68 6.96
N TRP A 33 15.87 9.22 5.74
CA TRP A 33 16.73 8.33 4.96
C TRP A 33 17.02 8.90 3.56
N PRO A 34 17.74 10.02 3.47
CA PRO A 34 17.95 10.74 2.19
C PRO A 34 18.75 9.94 1.14
N ASN A 35 19.54 8.97 1.57
CA ASN A 35 20.39 8.17 0.70
C ASN A 35 19.75 6.82 0.29
N ALA A 36 18.57 6.49 0.79
CA ALA A 36 17.88 5.28 0.40
C ALA A 36 17.31 5.38 -1.02
N HIS A 37 17.22 4.25 -1.72
CA HIS A 37 16.52 4.12 -2.99
C HIS A 37 15.05 3.83 -2.76
N TYR A 38 14.17 4.63 -3.34
CA TYR A 38 12.74 4.55 -3.17
C TYR A 38 12.05 3.97 -4.41
N THR A 39 11.35 2.85 -4.22
CA THR A 39 10.42 2.30 -5.22
C THR A 39 9.00 2.55 -4.75
N CYS A 40 8.19 3.20 -5.60
CA CYS A 40 6.78 3.44 -5.33
C CYS A 40 5.90 2.63 -6.26
N ILE A 41 4.86 2.00 -5.70
CA ILE A 41 3.82 1.33 -6.47
C ILE A 41 2.48 1.96 -6.13
N GLU A 42 1.72 2.36 -7.16
CA GLU A 42 0.45 3.06 -7.01
C GLU A 42 -0.53 2.63 -8.11
N ALA A 43 -1.80 2.43 -7.76
CA ALA A 43 -2.81 2.02 -8.74
C ALA A 43 -3.23 3.17 -9.68
N GLY A 44 -3.21 4.41 -9.19
CA GLY A 44 -3.69 5.59 -9.91
C GLY A 44 -2.64 6.24 -10.82
N GLU A 45 -2.76 6.09 -12.15
CA GLU A 45 -1.86 6.72 -13.15
C GLU A 45 -1.67 8.24 -12.94
N LYS A 46 -2.71 8.93 -12.48
CA LYS A 46 -2.69 10.38 -12.21
C LYS A 46 -1.62 10.81 -11.19
N HIS A 47 -1.14 9.89 -10.36
CA HIS A 47 -0.14 10.17 -9.33
C HIS A 47 1.30 10.05 -9.84
N ARG A 48 1.53 9.44 -11.01
CA ARG A 48 2.85 9.19 -11.59
C ARG A 48 3.76 10.43 -11.63
N GLN A 49 3.23 11.56 -12.05
CA GLN A 49 4.04 12.79 -12.14
C GLN A 49 4.53 13.28 -10.77
N ARG A 50 3.70 13.14 -9.74
CA ARG A 50 4.09 13.52 -8.37
C ARG A 50 5.10 12.54 -7.77
N LEU A 51 4.92 11.26 -8.04
CA LEU A 51 5.85 10.21 -7.59
C LEU A 51 7.24 10.38 -8.19
N ARG A 52 7.36 10.87 -9.43
CA ARG A 52 8.66 11.19 -10.06
C ARG A 52 9.50 12.21 -9.29
N LEU A 53 8.88 12.98 -8.40
CA LEU A 53 9.57 13.97 -7.58
C LEU A 53 10.22 13.36 -6.32
N CYS A 54 9.90 12.12 -5.98
CA CYS A 54 10.37 11.51 -4.73
C CYS A 54 10.86 10.06 -4.86
N ALA A 55 10.47 9.34 -5.91
CA ALA A 55 10.83 7.94 -6.11
C ALA A 55 11.87 7.78 -7.22
N ASP A 56 12.78 6.83 -7.03
CA ASP A 56 13.76 6.42 -8.03
C ASP A 56 13.14 5.47 -9.05
N LYS A 57 12.16 4.66 -8.62
CA LYS A 57 11.41 3.72 -9.47
C LYS A 57 9.91 3.77 -9.19
N ILE A 58 9.11 3.71 -10.24
CA ILE A 58 7.66 3.83 -10.13
C ILE A 58 6.98 2.77 -10.99
N TYR A 59 6.04 2.04 -10.38
CA TYR A 59 5.12 1.16 -11.08
C TYR A 59 3.69 1.67 -10.88
N ILE A 60 2.89 1.61 -11.93
CA ILE A 60 1.45 1.86 -11.85
C ILE A 60 0.74 0.54 -12.05
N ALA A 61 0.23 -0.01 -10.95
CA ALA A 61 -0.46 -1.29 -10.93
C ALA A 61 -1.36 -1.41 -9.69
N VAL A 62 -2.42 -2.17 -9.82
CA VAL A 62 -3.18 -2.70 -8.69
C VAL A 62 -2.43 -3.93 -8.17
N LEU A 63 -2.16 -3.98 -6.87
CA LEU A 63 -1.46 -5.09 -6.25
C LEU A 63 -2.42 -6.12 -5.66
N GLY A 64 -2.03 -7.38 -5.70
CA GLY A 64 -2.76 -8.48 -5.07
C GLY A 64 -2.00 -9.79 -5.10
N ASN A 65 -2.73 -10.90 -4.96
CA ASN A 65 -2.13 -12.24 -4.83
C ASN A 65 -1.95 -12.99 -6.15
N GLU A 66 -2.46 -12.46 -7.25
CA GLU A 66 -2.39 -13.10 -8.57
C GLU A 66 -2.47 -12.07 -9.70
N ASN A 67 -2.02 -12.47 -10.89
CA ASN A 67 -2.12 -11.64 -12.09
C ASN A 67 -3.47 -11.90 -12.76
N LYS A 68 -4.43 -10.97 -12.61
CA LYS A 68 -5.76 -11.04 -13.21
C LYS A 68 -6.39 -9.68 -13.44
N GLU A 69 -7.50 -9.63 -14.14
CA GLU A 69 -8.35 -8.45 -14.17
C GLU A 69 -9.24 -8.40 -12.91
N VAL A 70 -9.37 -7.21 -12.34
CA VAL A 70 -10.19 -6.93 -11.16
C VAL A 70 -11.01 -5.68 -11.38
N GLU A 71 -12.16 -5.61 -10.75
CA GLU A 71 -12.93 -4.39 -10.65
C GLU A 71 -12.36 -3.54 -9.51
N MET A 72 -11.82 -2.38 -9.85
CA MET A 72 -11.32 -1.42 -8.87
C MET A 72 -12.38 -0.36 -8.60
N HIS A 73 -12.79 -0.23 -7.36
CA HIS A 73 -13.76 0.75 -6.90
C HIS A 73 -13.07 2.06 -6.54
N LEU A 74 -13.41 3.13 -7.26
CA LEU A 74 -12.79 4.43 -7.12
C LEU A 74 -13.64 5.32 -6.20
N ARG A 75 -13.09 5.69 -5.06
CA ARG A 75 -13.75 6.63 -4.17
C ARG A 75 -13.76 8.03 -4.77
N GLN A 76 -14.97 8.54 -4.99
CA GLN A 76 -15.21 9.90 -5.51
C GLN A 76 -15.62 10.83 -4.37
N ILE A 77 -15.00 11.99 -4.27
CA ILE A 77 -15.49 13.10 -3.45
C ILE A 77 -15.91 14.23 -4.39
N ARG A 78 -17.17 14.63 -4.30
CA ARG A 78 -17.65 15.85 -4.94
C ARG A 78 -17.16 17.03 -4.11
N LYS A 79 -16.38 17.92 -4.70
CA LYS A 79 -15.95 19.17 -4.06
C LYS A 79 -16.76 20.36 -4.57
N GLY A 80 -17.52 20.96 -3.65
CA GLY A 80 -18.27 22.20 -3.89
C GLY A 80 -19.59 22.00 -4.65
N PRO A 81 -20.27 23.10 -4.99
CA PRO A 81 -21.55 23.09 -5.68
C PRO A 81 -21.46 22.65 -7.15
N ASP A 82 -20.26 22.63 -7.71
CA ASP A 82 -20.03 22.15 -9.08
C ASP A 82 -19.91 20.63 -9.10
N VAL A 83 -21.03 19.96 -9.39
CA VAL A 83 -21.14 18.49 -9.46
C VAL A 83 -20.30 17.86 -10.59
N THR A 84 -19.73 18.66 -11.49
CA THR A 84 -18.91 18.14 -12.59
C THR A 84 -17.45 17.89 -12.18
N LYS A 85 -17.00 18.45 -11.04
CA LYS A 85 -15.65 18.25 -10.51
C LYS A 85 -15.59 17.03 -9.58
N VAL A 86 -15.29 15.91 -10.15
CA VAL A 86 -15.04 14.67 -9.41
C VAL A 86 -13.56 14.57 -9.05
N THR A 87 -13.24 14.43 -7.77
CA THR A 87 -11.87 14.16 -7.31
C THR A 87 -11.82 12.75 -6.72
N TYR A 88 -10.95 11.92 -7.27
CA TYR A 88 -10.67 10.61 -6.68
C TYR A 88 -9.80 10.78 -5.44
N THR A 89 -10.18 10.14 -4.33
CA THR A 89 -9.49 10.27 -3.05
C THR A 89 -8.86 8.97 -2.59
N LYS A 90 -8.13 9.05 -1.47
CA LYS A 90 -7.72 7.88 -0.69
C LYS A 90 -8.91 6.93 -0.48
N GLY A 91 -8.66 5.62 -0.44
CA GLY A 91 -9.68 4.62 -0.16
C GLY A 91 -10.29 3.97 -1.40
N SER A 92 -9.68 4.11 -2.59
CA SER A 92 -10.01 3.26 -3.74
C SER A 92 -9.49 1.84 -3.48
N ASN A 93 -10.32 0.82 -3.70
CA ASN A 93 -10.01 -0.56 -3.33
C ASN A 93 -10.62 -1.58 -4.31
N ILE A 94 -10.29 -2.86 -4.14
CA ILE A 94 -10.78 -3.98 -4.96
C ILE A 94 -11.95 -4.75 -4.32
N PHE A 95 -12.42 -4.35 -3.14
CA PHE A 95 -13.42 -5.10 -2.37
C PHE A 95 -14.84 -4.53 -2.45
N GLY A 96 -15.02 -3.44 -3.15
CA GLY A 96 -16.32 -2.76 -3.29
C GLY A 96 -16.56 -1.66 -2.26
N SER A 97 -17.72 -1.02 -2.37
CA SER A 97 -18.11 0.06 -1.47
C SER A 97 -18.86 -0.48 -0.25
N ALA A 98 -18.54 0.05 0.93
CA ALA A 98 -19.45 -0.09 2.05
C ALA A 98 -20.77 0.64 1.76
N PRO A 99 -21.92 0.15 2.25
CA PRO A 99 -23.24 0.75 2.02
C PRO A 99 -23.34 2.24 2.41
N LYS A 100 -22.43 2.74 3.23
CA LYS A 100 -22.39 4.13 3.72
C LYS A 100 -21.76 5.15 2.76
N PHE A 101 -21.17 4.72 1.63
CA PHE A 101 -20.48 5.63 0.70
C PHE A 101 -21.05 5.52 -0.71
N PRO A 102 -22.04 6.35 -1.07
CA PRO A 102 -22.85 6.16 -2.28
C PRO A 102 -22.21 6.58 -3.60
N ALA A 103 -20.93 6.94 -3.65
CA ALA A 103 -20.33 7.47 -4.88
C ALA A 103 -19.01 6.78 -5.21
N TYR A 104 -19.10 5.52 -5.62
CA TYR A 104 -18.00 4.83 -6.29
C TYR A 104 -18.31 4.74 -7.78
N SER A 105 -17.34 5.07 -8.62
CA SER A 105 -17.26 4.49 -9.96
C SER A 105 -16.36 3.29 -9.90
N SER A 106 -16.56 2.34 -10.77
CA SER A 106 -15.65 1.21 -10.91
C SER A 106 -15.01 1.21 -12.29
N GLU A 107 -13.81 0.65 -12.36
CA GLU A 107 -13.12 0.41 -13.61
C GLU A 107 -12.38 -0.92 -13.55
N VAL A 108 -12.30 -1.62 -14.70
CA VAL A 108 -11.51 -2.84 -14.80
C VAL A 108 -10.03 -2.48 -14.86
N ARG A 109 -9.22 -3.09 -14.00
CA ARG A 109 -7.78 -2.90 -13.93
C ARG A 109 -7.05 -4.24 -13.90
N LYS A 110 -5.82 -4.25 -14.38
CA LYS A 110 -4.94 -5.40 -14.21
C LYS A 110 -4.34 -5.39 -12.82
N MET A 111 -4.64 -6.42 -12.03
CA MET A 111 -3.97 -6.73 -10.78
C MET A 111 -2.72 -7.54 -11.07
N ALA A 112 -1.66 -7.26 -10.33
CA ALA A 112 -0.38 -7.94 -10.46
C ALA A 112 0.14 -8.35 -9.08
N THR A 113 0.91 -9.43 -9.04
CA THR A 113 1.72 -9.75 -7.85
C THR A 113 2.92 -8.80 -7.77
N LEU A 114 3.40 -8.55 -6.57
CA LEU A 114 4.59 -7.71 -6.40
C LEU A 114 5.80 -8.30 -7.15
N GLU A 115 6.00 -9.62 -7.04
CA GLU A 115 7.09 -10.34 -7.75
C GLU A 115 7.05 -10.15 -9.26
N SER A 116 5.87 -10.18 -9.88
CA SER A 116 5.73 -9.99 -11.32
C SER A 116 6.12 -8.58 -11.79
N LEU A 117 6.06 -7.58 -10.90
CA LEU A 117 6.41 -6.19 -11.19
C LEU A 117 7.89 -5.88 -10.95
N VAL A 118 8.43 -6.33 -9.82
CA VAL A 118 9.77 -5.94 -9.39
C VAL A 118 10.82 -7.02 -9.60
N GLY A 119 10.40 -8.25 -9.91
CA GLY A 119 11.22 -9.45 -10.04
C GLY A 119 11.27 -10.27 -8.74
N GLU A 120 11.36 -11.60 -8.89
CA GLU A 120 11.35 -12.55 -7.77
C GLU A 120 12.51 -12.33 -6.79
N GLU A 121 13.68 -11.96 -7.29
CA GLU A 121 14.89 -11.73 -6.49
C GLU A 121 14.95 -10.32 -5.86
N ALA A 122 13.94 -9.49 -6.06
CA ALA A 122 13.92 -8.15 -5.48
C ALA A 122 13.94 -8.20 -3.96
N SER A 123 14.70 -7.31 -3.35
CA SER A 123 14.84 -7.20 -1.91
C SER A 123 14.76 -5.74 -1.48
N TYR A 124 14.02 -5.50 -0.42
CA TYR A 124 13.83 -4.18 0.17
C TYR A 124 14.09 -4.25 1.67
N ASP A 125 14.88 -3.32 2.19
CA ASP A 125 15.16 -3.25 3.61
C ASP A 125 13.92 -2.84 4.42
N PHE A 126 13.13 -1.91 3.87
CA PHE A 126 11.90 -1.42 4.48
C PHE A 126 10.75 -1.44 3.47
N ILE A 127 9.62 -2.02 3.86
CA ILE A 127 8.40 -2.06 3.06
C ILE A 127 7.27 -1.38 3.85
N LYS A 128 6.62 -0.37 3.24
CA LYS A 128 5.36 0.20 3.74
C LYS A 128 4.22 -0.27 2.85
N GLN A 129 3.13 -0.71 3.44
CA GLN A 129 1.88 -1.07 2.76
C GLN A 129 0.71 -0.22 3.26
N ASP A 130 0.01 0.39 2.34
CA ASP A 130 -1.24 1.11 2.53
C ASP A 130 -2.04 0.94 1.21
N VAL A 131 -2.52 -0.27 0.98
CA VAL A 131 -3.21 -0.67 -0.25
C VAL A 131 -4.71 -0.86 -0.04
N GLN A 132 -5.22 -0.23 1.02
CA GLN A 132 -6.64 -0.08 1.31
C GLN A 132 -7.37 -1.42 1.46
N GLY A 133 -6.80 -2.29 2.30
CA GLY A 133 -7.35 -3.58 2.71
C GLY A 133 -6.81 -4.78 1.93
N ALA A 134 -5.98 -4.58 0.90
CA ALA A 134 -5.37 -5.66 0.14
C ALA A 134 -3.99 -6.11 0.69
N GLU A 135 -3.56 -5.61 1.85
CA GLU A 135 -2.23 -5.83 2.42
C GLU A 135 -1.91 -7.32 2.54
N LEU A 136 -2.83 -8.11 3.09
CA LEU A 136 -2.64 -9.55 3.23
C LEU A 136 -2.56 -10.26 1.88
N LEU A 137 -3.39 -9.87 0.90
CA LEU A 137 -3.35 -10.44 -0.45
C LEU A 137 -2.00 -10.16 -1.14
N VAL A 138 -1.48 -8.95 -1.01
CA VAL A 138 -0.18 -8.57 -1.58
C VAL A 138 0.94 -9.42 -0.99
N MET A 139 0.94 -9.62 0.33
CA MET A 139 1.93 -10.47 0.98
C MET A 139 1.79 -11.95 0.59
N GLN A 140 0.57 -12.46 0.46
CA GLN A 140 0.31 -13.83 0.01
C GLN A 140 0.75 -14.07 -1.43
N GLY A 141 0.64 -13.05 -2.29
CA GLY A 141 1.06 -13.12 -3.70
C GLY A 141 2.57 -13.04 -3.91
N SER A 142 3.32 -12.58 -2.89
CA SER A 142 4.76 -12.35 -3.03
C SER A 142 5.50 -12.53 -1.69
N PRO A 143 5.33 -13.66 -1.00
CA PRO A 143 5.81 -13.85 0.36
C PRO A 143 7.33 -13.75 0.48
N GLU A 144 8.07 -14.15 -0.54
CA GLU A 144 9.53 -14.18 -0.50
C GLU A 144 10.13 -12.77 -0.47
N ILE A 145 9.50 -11.78 -1.11
CA ILE A 145 9.94 -10.38 -1.03
C ILE A 145 9.80 -9.85 0.40
N PHE A 146 8.68 -10.17 1.05
CA PHE A 146 8.45 -9.75 2.44
C PHE A 146 9.38 -10.45 3.44
N LYS A 147 9.65 -11.74 3.27
CA LYS A 147 10.60 -12.48 4.13
C LYS A 147 12.01 -11.87 4.13
N ARG A 148 12.42 -11.24 3.03
CA ARG A 148 13.73 -10.58 2.90
C ARG A 148 13.76 -9.19 3.51
N ALA A 149 12.61 -8.60 3.84
CA ALA A 149 12.55 -7.27 4.44
C ALA A 149 12.98 -7.31 5.92
N LYS A 150 13.65 -6.27 6.38
CA LYS A 150 13.99 -6.08 7.80
C LYS A 150 12.84 -5.51 8.60
N TYR A 151 12.09 -4.60 7.98
CA TYR A 151 10.92 -3.95 8.57
C TYR A 151 9.78 -3.87 7.57
N VAL A 152 8.57 -4.13 8.06
CA VAL A 152 7.33 -3.96 7.29
C VAL A 152 6.37 -3.11 8.11
N LEU A 153 5.90 -2.02 7.54
CA LEU A 153 4.88 -1.14 8.08
C LEU A 153 3.57 -1.38 7.33
N ASN A 154 2.55 -1.86 8.01
CA ASN A 154 1.24 -2.13 7.43
C ASN A 154 0.18 -1.17 7.98
N GLU A 155 -0.68 -0.62 7.11
CA GLU A 155 -1.98 -0.12 7.55
C GLU A 155 -2.89 -1.31 7.85
N VAL A 156 -3.48 -1.35 9.05
CA VAL A 156 -4.32 -2.49 9.48
C VAL A 156 -5.57 -2.01 10.22
N ASN A 157 -6.65 -2.78 10.10
CA ASN A 157 -7.82 -2.59 10.94
C ASN A 157 -7.61 -3.29 12.29
N ILE A 158 -7.86 -2.60 13.39
CA ILE A 158 -7.75 -3.17 14.74
C ILE A 158 -8.74 -4.32 14.88
N GLU A 159 -9.99 -4.10 14.45
CA GLU A 159 -11.04 -5.09 14.49
C GLU A 159 -11.48 -5.47 13.09
N LYS A 160 -12.09 -6.67 12.97
CA LYS A 160 -12.71 -7.11 11.72
C LYS A 160 -13.88 -6.21 11.38
N ASP A 161 -13.87 -5.60 10.18
CA ASP A 161 -15.03 -4.85 9.68
C ASP A 161 -16.11 -5.84 9.19
N PRO A 162 -17.29 -5.89 9.83
CA PRO A 162 -18.36 -6.80 9.41
C PRO A 162 -18.89 -6.48 8.00
N ASN A 163 -18.71 -5.26 7.51
CA ASN A 163 -19.12 -4.87 6.15
C ASN A 163 -18.08 -5.25 5.09
N HIS A 164 -16.85 -5.51 5.51
CA HIS A 164 -15.74 -5.93 4.63
C HIS A 164 -14.99 -7.12 5.26
N PRO A 165 -15.64 -8.30 5.33
CA PRO A 165 -15.06 -9.45 6.02
C PRO A 165 -13.79 -10.00 5.36
N VAL A 166 -13.50 -9.60 4.14
CA VAL A 166 -12.27 -9.98 3.41
C VAL A 166 -11.05 -9.14 3.80
N ILE A 167 -11.26 -7.94 4.37
CA ILE A 167 -10.16 -7.09 4.87
C ILE A 167 -9.67 -7.68 6.20
N PRO A 168 -8.35 -7.95 6.34
CA PRO A 168 -7.84 -8.60 7.52
C PRO A 168 -7.88 -7.66 8.75
N SER A 169 -8.15 -8.26 9.90
CA SER A 169 -7.90 -7.62 11.19
C SER A 169 -6.41 -7.68 11.53
N ILE A 170 -5.99 -6.85 12.50
CA ILE A 170 -4.60 -6.88 13.01
C ILE A 170 -4.19 -8.28 13.47
N LYS A 171 -5.09 -9.05 14.06
CA LYS A 171 -4.81 -10.43 14.51
C LYS A 171 -4.51 -11.37 13.35
N GLU A 172 -5.26 -11.29 12.25
CA GLU A 172 -5.03 -12.10 11.06
C GLU A 172 -3.72 -11.69 10.38
N MET A 173 -3.43 -10.39 10.35
CA MET A 173 -2.18 -9.85 9.83
C MET A 173 -0.98 -10.32 10.65
N ASP A 174 -1.03 -10.20 11.99
CA ASP A 174 0.04 -10.65 12.89
C ASP A 174 0.33 -12.15 12.75
N LEU A 175 -0.72 -12.99 12.67
CA LEU A 175 -0.56 -14.40 12.41
C LEU A 175 0.18 -14.69 11.11
N TYR A 176 -0.16 -13.98 10.03
CA TYR A 176 0.51 -14.15 8.75
C TYR A 176 1.95 -13.64 8.78
N MET A 177 2.20 -12.47 9.38
CA MET A 177 3.55 -11.92 9.54
C MET A 177 4.48 -12.87 10.29
N LYS A 178 3.99 -13.59 11.29
CA LYS A 178 4.76 -14.65 11.99
C LYS A 178 5.17 -15.78 11.06
N THR A 179 4.34 -16.17 10.10
CA THR A 179 4.72 -17.19 9.10
C THR A 179 5.84 -16.72 8.17
N LEU A 180 6.00 -15.42 8.01
CA LEU A 180 7.07 -14.80 7.23
C LEU A 180 8.36 -14.57 8.05
N GLY A 181 8.35 -14.87 9.36
CA GLY A 181 9.49 -14.75 10.25
C GLY A 181 9.52 -13.47 11.10
N PHE A 182 8.50 -12.62 11.03
CA PHE A 182 8.38 -11.43 11.87
C PHE A 182 7.79 -11.80 13.24
N ASN A 183 8.54 -11.60 14.31
CA ASN A 183 8.15 -12.04 15.66
C ASN A 183 7.79 -10.89 16.60
N ASN A 184 8.12 -9.64 16.24
CA ASN A 184 7.88 -8.45 17.03
C ASN A 184 7.09 -7.44 16.22
N GLY A 185 5.83 -7.22 16.59
CA GLY A 185 4.99 -6.18 16.01
C GLY A 185 4.67 -5.11 17.06
N GLU A 186 4.68 -3.86 16.67
CA GLU A 186 4.21 -2.73 17.48
C GLU A 186 3.07 -2.02 16.74
N ILE A 187 2.07 -1.59 17.51
CA ILE A 187 1.02 -0.70 16.99
C ILE A 187 1.54 0.73 17.10
N ILE A 188 1.48 1.46 15.98
CA ILE A 188 1.92 2.85 15.87
C ILE A 188 0.69 3.69 15.50
N ASP A 189 0.33 4.66 16.35
CA ASP A 189 -0.77 5.62 16.12
C ASP A 189 -0.34 6.83 15.26
#